data_1c1fbafb80246688623bc9ad3d357563
#
_entry.id   1c1fbafb80246688623bc9ad3d357563
#
_cell.length_a   1.000
_cell.length_b   1.000
_cell.length_c   1.000
_cell.angle_alpha   90.00
_cell.angle_beta   90.00
_cell.angle_gamma   90.00
#
_symmetry.space_group_name_H-M   'P 1'
#
loop_
_entity.id
_entity.type
_entity.pdbx_description
1 polymer ?
#
loop_
_entity_poly.entity_id
_entity_poly.type
_entity_poly.pdbx_seq_one_letter_code
_entity_poly.pdbx_strand_id
1 'polypeptide(L)'
;APAEITPNPDSEIYFTGSLDFTSDSGEAILSFTTNKDWSIDVSQSGGDVSWCTVFPNKGKAGESQVSVRVARNEGVDDRNVVLNLTAGDLTKSIVVTQKQKDAITLTTAKFEVDKNGGEIQVEVKANVSYEVVIPEQYQSWIREGSGSGQIIMGDKGHNQMHEPATRTDMDRTVRKFYISKSEEYDKREGEIIFRSGELEEVLKVYQTGGGILLLTKNEYTVSDKGEQIVVELNSN
;
A
#
# COMPACT_ATOMS: atom_id res chain seq x y z
N ALA A 1 2.46 -37.38 37.89
CA ALA A 1 3.39 -37.18 36.75
C ALA A 1 3.52 -35.67 36.49
N PRO A 2 4.68 -35.19 36.06
CA PRO A 2 4.83 -33.80 35.62
C PRO A 2 3.86 -33.49 34.49
N ALA A 3 3.60 -32.23 34.27
CA ALA A 3 2.74 -31.80 33.15
C ALA A 3 3.43 -32.04 31.80
N GLU A 4 2.72 -32.50 30.82
CA GLU A 4 3.20 -32.78 29.46
C GLU A 4 2.27 -32.18 28.43
N ILE A 5 2.85 -31.59 27.39
CA ILE A 5 2.14 -31.07 26.19
C ILE A 5 2.94 -31.58 24.98
N THR A 6 2.31 -32.41 24.18
CA THR A 6 2.92 -33.00 22.99
C THR A 6 2.09 -32.66 21.75
N PRO A 7 2.68 -32.00 20.71
CA PRO A 7 1.96 -31.78 19.46
C PRO A 7 1.71 -33.11 18.76
N ASN A 8 0.52 -33.26 18.15
CA ASN A 8 0.23 -34.43 17.35
C ASN A 8 0.97 -34.33 16.01
N PRO A 9 1.43 -35.46 15.41
CA PRO A 9 2.22 -35.45 14.18
C PRO A 9 1.53 -34.78 12.99
N ASP A 10 0.21 -34.82 12.96
CA ASP A 10 -0.63 -34.24 11.90
C ASP A 10 -1.05 -32.79 12.18
N SER A 11 -0.48 -32.15 13.24
CA SER A 11 -0.76 -30.77 13.54
C SER A 11 -0.10 -29.84 12.52
N GLU A 12 -0.89 -28.90 11.96
CA GLU A 12 -0.37 -27.83 11.11
C GLU A 12 0.52 -26.85 11.90
N ILE A 13 0.38 -26.85 13.22
CA ILE A 13 1.07 -25.95 14.14
C ILE A 13 1.97 -26.72 15.08
N TYR A 14 3.26 -26.40 15.07
CA TYR A 14 4.24 -26.91 16.01
C TYR A 14 4.59 -25.86 17.07
N PHE A 15 4.80 -26.28 18.31
CA PHE A 15 5.14 -25.39 19.43
C PHE A 15 6.55 -24.74 19.35
N THR A 16 7.27 -24.93 18.25
CA THR A 16 8.64 -24.43 18.05
C THR A 16 8.75 -23.40 16.93
N GLY A 17 7.62 -22.97 16.35
CA GLY A 17 7.60 -22.06 15.22
C GLY A 17 6.60 -20.92 15.36
N SER A 18 6.49 -20.14 14.32
CA SER A 18 5.41 -19.19 14.11
C SER A 18 4.32 -19.80 13.23
N LEU A 19 3.11 -19.35 13.43
CA LEU A 19 1.98 -19.59 12.54
C LEU A 19 1.72 -18.32 11.75
N ASP A 20 1.99 -18.38 10.44
CA ASP A 20 1.94 -17.20 9.58
C ASP A 20 0.68 -17.23 8.70
N PHE A 21 -0.06 -16.13 8.68
CA PHE A 21 -1.21 -15.90 7.82
C PHE A 21 -0.93 -14.76 6.83
N THR A 22 -1.56 -14.80 5.67
CA THR A 22 -1.66 -13.66 4.77
C THR A 22 -2.53 -12.57 5.39
N SER A 23 -2.73 -11.45 4.70
CA SER A 23 -3.67 -10.40 5.15
C SER A 23 -5.14 -10.85 5.15
N ASP A 24 -5.48 -11.90 4.42
CA ASP A 24 -6.85 -12.44 4.42
C ASP A 24 -7.22 -13.14 5.73
N SER A 25 -8.53 -13.31 5.96
CA SER A 25 -9.00 -14.17 7.03
C SER A 25 -8.55 -15.61 6.81
N GLY A 26 -8.23 -16.31 7.88
CA GLY A 26 -7.74 -17.68 7.80
C GLY A 26 -8.07 -18.51 9.03
N GLU A 27 -7.84 -19.81 8.92
CA GLU A 27 -7.99 -20.79 10.00
C GLU A 27 -6.87 -21.81 9.93
N ALA A 28 -6.36 -22.20 11.09
CA ALA A 28 -5.44 -23.32 11.23
C ALA A 28 -5.83 -24.19 12.42
N ILE A 29 -5.47 -25.46 12.38
CA ILE A 29 -5.80 -26.44 13.43
C ILE A 29 -4.55 -26.76 14.23
N LEU A 30 -4.66 -26.54 15.54
CA LEU A 30 -3.66 -26.96 16.52
C LEU A 30 -4.15 -28.25 17.17
N SER A 31 -3.41 -29.35 16.98
CA SER A 31 -3.71 -30.67 17.57
C SER A 31 -2.58 -31.07 18.54
N PHE A 32 -2.97 -31.46 19.74
CA PHE A 32 -2.01 -31.81 20.78
C PHE A 32 -2.62 -32.81 21.78
N THR A 33 -1.76 -33.43 22.56
CA THR A 33 -2.14 -34.29 23.70
C THR A 33 -1.56 -33.71 24.99
N THR A 34 -2.36 -33.71 26.05
CA THR A 34 -1.94 -33.28 27.39
C THR A 34 -2.29 -34.35 28.45
N ASN A 35 -1.52 -34.40 29.51
CA ASN A 35 -1.82 -35.25 30.69
C ASN A 35 -2.48 -34.46 31.84
N LYS A 36 -2.81 -33.18 31.63
CA LYS A 36 -3.51 -32.29 32.54
C LYS A 36 -4.60 -31.52 31.80
N ASP A 37 -5.57 -30.99 32.56
CA ASP A 37 -6.50 -30.02 32.02
C ASP A 37 -5.71 -28.81 31.49
N TRP A 38 -6.19 -28.22 30.38
CA TRP A 38 -5.47 -27.19 29.65
C TRP A 38 -6.33 -25.96 29.35
N SER A 39 -5.66 -24.84 29.12
CA SER A 39 -6.25 -23.61 28.58
C SER A 39 -5.31 -22.92 27.60
N ILE A 40 -5.87 -22.13 26.67
CA ILE A 40 -5.12 -21.26 25.77
C ILE A 40 -5.57 -19.83 25.99
N ASP A 41 -4.58 -18.96 26.24
CA ASP A 41 -4.76 -17.50 26.29
C ASP A 41 -4.14 -16.87 25.04
N VAL A 42 -4.83 -15.86 24.47
CA VAL A 42 -4.33 -15.02 23.41
C VAL A 42 -3.83 -13.74 24.02
N SER A 43 -2.56 -13.43 23.87
CA SER A 43 -1.93 -12.23 24.45
C SER A 43 -1.09 -11.45 23.46
N GLN A 44 -0.99 -10.15 23.68
CA GLN A 44 -0.09 -9.25 22.96
C GLN A 44 0.40 -8.18 23.92
N SER A 45 1.63 -7.70 23.74
CA SER A 45 2.16 -6.58 24.49
C SER A 45 1.57 -5.26 23.95
N GLY A 46 0.41 -4.86 24.53
CA GLY A 46 -0.19 -3.55 24.25
C GLY A 46 -0.91 -3.41 22.91
N GLY A 47 -1.95 -4.21 22.68
CA GLY A 47 -2.75 -4.09 21.46
C GLY A 47 -4.06 -4.86 21.51
N ASP A 48 -4.89 -4.69 20.46
CA ASP A 48 -6.11 -5.44 20.27
C ASP A 48 -5.78 -6.85 19.78
N VAL A 49 -6.29 -7.87 20.49
CA VAL A 49 -6.14 -9.30 20.16
C VAL A 49 -7.40 -9.91 19.59
N SER A 50 -8.48 -9.15 19.44
CA SER A 50 -9.80 -9.64 19.00
C SER A 50 -9.81 -10.23 17.59
N TRP A 51 -8.80 -9.90 16.80
CA TRP A 51 -8.64 -10.40 15.44
C TRP A 51 -8.17 -11.86 15.36
N CYS A 52 -7.63 -12.41 16.47
CA CYS A 52 -7.20 -13.80 16.57
C CYS A 52 -8.01 -14.50 17.67
N THR A 53 -8.73 -15.53 17.32
CA THR A 53 -9.58 -16.29 18.23
C THR A 53 -9.21 -17.76 18.23
N VAL A 54 -9.34 -18.40 19.37
CA VAL A 54 -9.10 -19.84 19.55
C VAL A 54 -10.34 -20.51 20.12
N PHE A 55 -10.71 -21.67 19.55
CA PHE A 55 -11.86 -22.42 20.01
C PHE A 55 -11.67 -23.95 19.82
N PRO A 56 -11.94 -24.77 20.86
CA PRO A 56 -12.14 -24.38 22.25
C PRO A 56 -10.87 -23.76 22.86
N ASN A 57 -11.01 -22.89 23.87
CA ASN A 57 -9.86 -22.27 24.56
C ASN A 57 -9.48 -22.96 25.87
N LYS A 58 -10.15 -24.06 26.22
CA LYS A 58 -9.84 -24.92 27.36
C LYS A 58 -10.41 -26.32 27.16
N GLY A 59 -9.79 -27.28 27.82
CA GLY A 59 -10.23 -28.68 27.75
C GLY A 59 -9.67 -29.55 28.86
N LYS A 60 -10.02 -30.82 28.80
CA LYS A 60 -9.56 -31.87 29.70
C LYS A 60 -8.27 -32.51 29.18
N ALA A 61 -7.56 -33.22 30.10
CA ALA A 61 -6.46 -34.08 29.73
C ALA A 61 -6.88 -35.06 28.62
N GLY A 62 -5.95 -35.35 27.70
CA GLY A 62 -6.15 -36.19 26.54
C GLY A 62 -5.85 -35.49 25.24
N GLU A 63 -6.25 -36.08 24.13
CA GLU A 63 -6.12 -35.54 22.79
C GLU A 63 -7.12 -34.39 22.58
N SER A 64 -6.65 -33.32 21.95
CA SER A 64 -7.45 -32.12 21.72
C SER A 64 -7.11 -31.48 20.38
N GLN A 65 -8.13 -30.87 19.76
CA GLN A 65 -7.99 -30.04 18.58
C GLN A 65 -8.58 -28.66 18.86
N VAL A 66 -7.86 -27.64 18.44
CA VAL A 66 -8.23 -26.24 18.61
C VAL A 66 -8.13 -25.53 17.26
N SER A 67 -9.22 -24.84 16.89
CA SER A 67 -9.22 -23.96 15.73
C SER A 67 -8.63 -22.59 16.13
N VAL A 68 -7.61 -22.14 15.41
CA VAL A 68 -7.04 -20.81 15.48
C VAL A 68 -7.52 -20.03 14.29
N ARG A 69 -8.31 -18.98 14.50
CA ARG A 69 -8.91 -18.17 13.44
C ARG A 69 -8.43 -16.74 13.51
N VAL A 70 -8.11 -16.18 12.34
CA VAL A 70 -7.74 -14.78 12.18
C VAL A 70 -8.74 -14.05 11.29
N ALA A 71 -9.15 -12.87 11.71
CA ALA A 71 -9.92 -11.95 10.87
C ALA A 71 -8.99 -11.28 9.85
N ARG A 72 -9.55 -10.77 8.73
CA ARG A 72 -8.76 -10.03 7.71
C ARG A 72 -8.00 -8.86 8.34
N ASN A 73 -6.75 -8.68 7.95
CA ASN A 73 -5.95 -7.50 8.29
C ASN A 73 -6.13 -6.44 7.20
N GLU A 74 -6.91 -5.41 7.49
CA GLU A 74 -7.10 -4.25 6.59
C GLU A 74 -6.02 -3.17 6.81
N GLY A 75 -5.14 -3.37 7.80
CA GLY A 75 -4.05 -2.46 8.10
C GLY A 75 -2.86 -2.63 7.18
N VAL A 76 -2.02 -1.62 7.14
CA VAL A 76 -0.77 -1.57 6.35
C VAL A 76 0.44 -2.10 7.12
N ASP A 77 0.23 -2.60 8.36
CA ASP A 77 1.25 -3.18 9.23
C ASP A 77 0.96 -4.65 9.50
N ASP A 78 2.02 -5.46 9.60
CA ASP A 78 1.92 -6.82 10.15
C ASP A 78 1.43 -6.76 11.59
N ARG A 79 0.69 -7.77 12.02
CA ARG A 79 0.25 -7.90 13.41
C ARG A 79 0.53 -9.29 13.95
N ASN A 80 0.75 -9.40 15.25
CA ASN A 80 1.05 -10.66 15.88
C ASN A 80 0.39 -10.78 17.28
N VAL A 81 0.18 -12.01 17.69
CA VAL A 81 -0.22 -12.38 19.05
C VAL A 81 0.53 -13.62 19.47
N VAL A 82 0.55 -13.87 20.75
CA VAL A 82 1.11 -15.08 21.34
C VAL A 82 -0.03 -15.92 21.91
N LEU A 83 -0.12 -17.16 21.45
CA LEU A 83 -0.99 -18.17 22.05
C LEU A 83 -0.20 -18.89 23.16
N ASN A 84 -0.67 -18.81 24.39
CA ASN A 84 -0.07 -19.51 25.52
C ASN A 84 -0.93 -20.71 25.89
N LEU A 85 -0.50 -21.91 25.51
CA LEU A 85 -1.13 -23.17 25.90
C LEU A 85 -0.54 -23.62 27.25
N THR A 86 -1.36 -23.62 28.28
CA THR A 86 -0.96 -24.01 29.64
C THR A 86 -1.67 -25.30 30.03
N ALA A 87 -0.91 -26.27 30.56
CA ALA A 87 -1.41 -27.50 31.16
C ALA A 87 -0.68 -27.76 32.47
N GLY A 88 -1.39 -27.65 33.62
CA GLY A 88 -0.77 -27.69 34.94
C GLY A 88 0.22 -26.53 35.13
N ASP A 89 1.48 -26.85 35.35
CA ASP A 89 2.59 -25.93 35.53
C ASP A 89 3.42 -25.71 34.25
N LEU A 90 3.07 -26.35 33.15
CA LEU A 90 3.78 -26.25 31.86
C LEU A 90 3.03 -25.31 30.91
N THR A 91 3.75 -24.36 30.31
CA THR A 91 3.26 -23.47 29.27
C THR A 91 4.09 -23.60 27.99
N LYS A 92 3.42 -23.70 26.86
CA LYS A 92 4.00 -23.63 25.51
C LYS A 92 3.42 -22.42 24.79
N SER A 93 4.28 -21.67 24.10
CA SER A 93 3.87 -20.44 23.39
C SER A 93 4.06 -20.60 21.88
N ILE A 94 3.10 -20.10 21.13
CA ILE A 94 3.10 -20.07 19.66
C ILE A 94 2.86 -18.63 19.24
N VAL A 95 3.74 -18.08 18.39
CA VAL A 95 3.54 -16.76 17.79
C VAL A 95 2.65 -16.91 16.56
N VAL A 96 1.54 -16.17 16.52
CA VAL A 96 0.70 -16.04 15.35
C VAL A 96 0.99 -14.69 14.72
N THR A 97 1.45 -14.68 13.48
CA THR A 97 1.72 -13.48 12.70
C THR A 97 0.74 -13.39 11.53
N GLN A 98 0.15 -12.24 11.32
CA GLN A 98 -0.65 -11.97 10.13
C GLN A 98 -0.06 -10.81 9.35
N LYS A 99 0.15 -11.04 8.06
CA LYS A 99 0.71 -10.06 7.15
C LYS A 99 -0.20 -8.83 6.99
N GLN A 100 0.42 -7.71 6.67
CA GLN A 100 -0.22 -6.47 6.30
C GLN A 100 -1.01 -6.61 4.99
N LYS A 101 -1.93 -5.70 4.75
CA LYS A 101 -2.52 -5.49 3.44
C LYS A 101 -1.54 -4.69 2.59
N ASP A 102 -1.20 -5.20 1.40
CA ASP A 102 -0.35 -4.48 0.47
C ASP A 102 -1.00 -3.17 0.04
N ALA A 103 -0.21 -2.10 0.01
CA ALA A 103 -0.69 -0.78 -0.35
C ALA A 103 0.37 0.06 -1.07
N ILE A 104 -0.08 0.82 -2.05
CA ILE A 104 0.63 1.94 -2.68
C ILE A 104 -0.30 3.13 -2.57
N THR A 105 0.23 4.29 -2.17
CA THR A 105 -0.56 5.54 -2.06
C THR A 105 0.22 6.70 -2.64
N LEU A 106 -0.44 7.55 -3.40
CA LEU A 106 0.14 8.77 -3.95
C LEU A 106 -0.34 9.98 -3.14
N THR A 107 0.54 10.95 -2.88
CA THR A 107 0.15 12.21 -2.21
C THR A 107 -0.78 13.06 -3.07
N THR A 108 -0.76 12.86 -4.38
CA THR A 108 -1.72 13.45 -5.32
C THR A 108 -2.01 12.47 -6.45
N ALA A 109 -3.26 12.41 -6.89
CA ALA A 109 -3.69 11.56 -8.00
C ALA A 109 -3.62 12.29 -9.36
N LYS A 110 -3.34 13.60 -9.37
CA LYS A 110 -3.24 14.36 -10.62
C LYS A 110 -2.29 15.55 -10.52
N PHE A 111 -1.70 15.89 -11.65
CA PHE A 111 -0.99 17.15 -11.89
C PHE A 111 -1.60 17.87 -13.08
N GLU A 112 -1.64 19.20 -12.97
CA GLU A 112 -1.98 20.10 -14.07
C GLU A 112 -0.74 20.95 -14.39
N VAL A 113 -0.25 20.88 -15.61
CA VAL A 113 0.90 21.62 -16.09
C VAL A 113 0.53 22.50 -17.28
N ASP A 114 1.22 23.61 -17.43
CA ASP A 114 1.03 24.46 -18.59
C ASP A 114 1.68 23.87 -19.86
N LYS A 115 1.51 24.55 -20.99
CA LYS A 115 2.09 24.13 -22.29
C LYS A 115 3.62 23.98 -22.27
N ASN A 116 4.32 24.68 -21.37
CA ASN A 116 5.79 24.62 -21.31
C ASN A 116 6.28 23.32 -20.66
N GLY A 117 5.40 22.61 -19.94
CA GLY A 117 5.75 21.41 -19.22
C GLY A 117 6.62 21.71 -18.00
N GLY A 118 7.55 20.80 -17.71
CA GLY A 118 8.46 20.94 -16.57
C GLY A 118 8.55 19.69 -15.73
N GLU A 119 9.20 19.79 -14.58
CA GLU A 119 9.33 18.70 -13.62
C GLU A 119 8.12 18.70 -12.67
N ILE A 120 7.54 17.50 -12.47
CA ILE A 120 6.56 17.23 -11.43
C ILE A 120 7.15 16.22 -10.45
N GLN A 121 6.73 16.30 -9.19
CA GLN A 121 7.20 15.41 -8.12
C GLN A 121 5.99 14.88 -7.37
N VAL A 122 5.97 13.56 -7.15
CA VAL A 122 4.95 12.87 -6.34
C VAL A 122 5.63 12.06 -5.25
N GLU A 123 5.15 12.18 -4.02
CA GLU A 123 5.52 11.28 -2.95
C GLU A 123 4.67 10.02 -3.04
N VAL A 124 5.34 8.87 -3.08
CA VAL A 124 4.74 7.55 -3.08
C VAL A 124 5.00 6.91 -1.72
N LYS A 125 3.94 6.44 -1.07
CA LYS A 125 4.01 5.63 0.16
C LYS A 125 3.63 4.21 -0.20
N ALA A 126 4.52 3.26 0.07
CA ALA A 126 4.28 1.85 -0.22
C ALA A 126 4.89 0.95 0.85
N ASN A 127 4.22 -0.17 1.15
CA ASN A 127 4.74 -1.24 1.98
C ASN A 127 5.15 -2.47 1.15
N VAL A 128 5.13 -2.32 -0.18
CA VAL A 128 5.55 -3.32 -1.16
C VAL A 128 6.50 -2.70 -2.17
N SER A 129 7.33 -3.53 -2.79
CA SER A 129 8.12 -3.11 -3.95
C SER A 129 7.18 -2.88 -5.13
N TYR A 130 7.39 -1.80 -5.86
CA TYR A 130 6.58 -1.43 -7.01
C TYR A 130 7.45 -0.98 -8.19
N GLU A 131 6.91 -1.10 -9.38
CA GLU A 131 7.46 -0.54 -10.61
C GLU A 131 6.68 0.71 -11.05
N VAL A 132 7.35 1.57 -11.81
CA VAL A 132 6.74 2.74 -12.46
C VAL A 132 6.61 2.45 -13.93
N VAL A 133 5.38 2.50 -14.44
CA VAL A 133 5.06 2.24 -15.84
C VAL A 133 4.48 3.49 -16.48
N ILE A 134 5.14 4.00 -17.52
CA ILE A 134 4.61 5.05 -18.38
C ILE A 134 4.13 4.34 -19.66
N PRO A 135 2.81 4.28 -19.94
CA PRO A 135 2.28 3.66 -21.14
C PRO A 135 2.92 4.23 -22.42
N GLU A 136 3.15 3.39 -23.41
CA GLU A 136 3.91 3.71 -24.62
C GLU A 136 3.41 4.98 -25.32
N GLN A 137 2.08 5.18 -25.37
CA GLN A 137 1.46 6.37 -25.97
C GLN A 137 1.84 7.68 -25.29
N TYR A 138 2.34 7.66 -24.05
CA TYR A 138 2.71 8.86 -23.31
C TYR A 138 4.22 9.07 -23.21
N GLN A 139 5.05 8.09 -23.57
CA GLN A 139 6.51 8.14 -23.44
C GLN A 139 7.15 9.21 -24.31
N SER A 140 6.47 9.67 -25.35
CA SER A 140 6.96 10.76 -26.20
C SER A 140 7.03 12.12 -25.46
N TRP A 141 6.28 12.29 -24.35
CA TRP A 141 6.19 13.55 -23.66
C TRP A 141 6.21 13.43 -22.12
N ILE A 142 6.11 12.24 -21.57
CA ILE A 142 6.30 11.95 -20.15
C ILE A 142 7.51 11.01 -20.02
N ARG A 143 8.46 11.36 -19.16
CA ARG A 143 9.60 10.50 -18.84
C ARG A 143 9.97 10.62 -17.38
N GLU A 144 10.55 9.58 -16.80
CA GLU A 144 11.06 9.62 -15.45
C GLU A 144 12.25 10.59 -15.37
N GLY A 145 12.26 11.44 -14.34
CA GLY A 145 13.28 12.47 -14.12
C GLY A 145 14.49 11.92 -13.38
N SER A 146 15.61 12.64 -13.46
CA SER A 146 16.83 12.31 -12.73
C SER A 146 16.62 12.40 -11.22
N GLY A 147 17.18 11.45 -10.46
CA GLY A 147 17.04 11.40 -9.00
C GLY A 147 15.67 10.96 -8.50
N SER A 148 14.85 10.37 -9.39
CA SER A 148 13.63 9.69 -9.01
C SER A 148 13.92 8.49 -8.11
N GLY A 149 13.03 8.22 -7.15
CA GLY A 149 13.14 7.06 -6.26
C GLY A 149 14.05 7.29 -5.05
N GLN A 150 14.39 8.52 -4.70
CA GLN A 150 15.04 8.79 -3.42
C GLN A 150 14.09 8.46 -2.26
N ILE A 151 14.54 7.58 -1.37
CA ILE A 151 13.83 7.25 -0.14
C ILE A 151 13.95 8.47 0.79
N ILE A 152 12.81 9.04 1.17
CA ILE A 152 12.77 9.99 2.27
C ILE A 152 12.82 9.16 3.54
N MET A 153 13.99 9.03 4.15
CA MET A 153 14.06 8.51 5.51
C MET A 153 13.28 9.48 6.40
N GLY A 154 12.16 9.00 6.95
CA GLY A 154 11.45 9.71 8.00
C GLY A 154 12.45 10.01 9.11
N ASP A 155 12.33 11.20 9.68
CA ASP A 155 13.15 11.65 10.81
C ASP A 155 13.03 10.63 11.95
N LYS A 156 13.96 9.68 11.99
CA LYS A 156 14.13 8.79 13.14
C LYS A 156 14.77 9.64 14.22
N GLY A 157 13.92 10.32 15.00
CA GLY A 157 14.35 10.91 16.26
C GLY A 157 15.19 9.88 17.01
N HIS A 158 16.43 10.27 17.24
CA HIS A 158 17.44 9.51 17.94
C HIS A 158 16.94 9.14 19.34
N ASN A 159 16.37 7.95 19.49
CA ASN A 159 16.26 7.27 20.77
C ASN A 159 16.46 5.79 20.56
N GLN A 160 17.71 5.39 20.77
CA GLN A 160 18.10 3.99 20.92
C GLN A 160 17.44 3.41 22.16
N MET A 161 16.33 2.73 22.00
CA MET A 161 15.94 1.64 22.90
C MET A 161 15.39 0.52 22.02
N HIS A 162 15.96 -0.64 22.25
CA HIS A 162 15.64 -1.92 21.65
C HIS A 162 14.14 -2.21 21.77
N GLU A 163 13.37 -1.86 20.74
CA GLU A 163 12.06 -2.45 20.52
C GLU A 163 12.15 -3.43 19.36
N PRO A 164 11.49 -4.59 19.44
CA PRO A 164 11.46 -5.53 18.33
C PRO A 164 10.82 -4.84 17.12
N ALA A 165 11.44 -5.03 15.96
CA ALA A 165 11.03 -4.46 14.70
C ALA A 165 9.62 -4.95 14.32
N THR A 166 8.58 -4.19 14.69
CA THR A 166 7.17 -4.46 14.40
C THR A 166 6.44 -3.24 13.84
N ARG A 167 7.18 -2.37 13.14
CA ARG A 167 6.55 -1.27 12.43
C ARG A 167 7.24 -1.12 11.08
N THR A 168 6.69 -1.73 10.07
CA THR A 168 6.98 -1.38 8.68
C THR A 168 6.22 -0.09 8.38
N ASP A 169 6.80 1.04 8.79
CA ASP A 169 6.35 2.33 8.26
C ASP A 169 6.40 2.23 6.73
N MET A 170 5.32 2.62 6.07
CA MET A 170 5.30 2.66 4.60
C MET A 170 6.49 3.48 4.13
N ASP A 171 7.34 2.88 3.30
CA ASP A 171 8.47 3.59 2.72
C ASP A 171 7.99 4.77 1.88
N ARG A 172 8.60 5.93 2.09
CA ARG A 172 8.31 7.15 1.35
C ARG A 172 9.39 7.38 0.31
N THR A 173 8.98 7.41 -0.93
CA THR A 173 9.87 7.74 -2.05
C THR A 173 9.35 8.94 -2.82
N VAL A 174 10.24 9.83 -3.26
CA VAL A 174 9.89 10.89 -4.20
C VAL A 174 10.16 10.39 -5.60
N ARG A 175 9.12 10.38 -6.43
CA ARG A 175 9.24 10.13 -7.87
C ARG A 175 9.14 11.44 -8.63
N LYS A 176 10.05 11.63 -9.57
CA LYS A 176 10.14 12.82 -10.40
C LYS A 176 9.88 12.45 -11.84
N PHE A 177 9.09 13.27 -12.50
CA PHE A 177 8.80 13.10 -13.91
C PHE A 177 8.99 14.41 -14.64
N TYR A 178 9.49 14.33 -15.84
CA TYR A 178 9.63 15.46 -16.73
C TYR A 178 8.54 15.40 -17.80
N ILE A 179 7.79 16.49 -17.89
CA ILE A 179 6.74 16.69 -18.89
C ILE A 179 7.30 17.60 -19.97
N SER A 180 7.36 17.13 -21.20
CA SER A 180 7.88 17.94 -22.31
C SER A 180 6.92 19.07 -22.68
N LYS A 181 7.46 20.14 -23.27
CA LYS A 181 6.66 21.22 -23.86
C LYS A 181 5.66 20.64 -24.86
N SER A 182 4.46 21.18 -24.89
CA SER A 182 3.46 20.91 -25.92
C SER A 182 3.48 22.02 -26.97
N GLU A 183 3.57 21.64 -28.22
CA GLU A 183 3.36 22.53 -29.36
C GLU A 183 1.91 22.46 -29.89
N GLU A 184 1.12 21.54 -29.33
CA GLU A 184 -0.27 21.36 -29.69
C GLU A 184 -1.15 22.46 -29.10
N TYR A 185 -2.23 22.78 -29.79
CA TYR A 185 -3.21 23.75 -29.30
C TYR A 185 -4.20 23.12 -28.33
N ASP A 186 -4.47 21.84 -28.53
CA ASP A 186 -5.37 21.09 -27.66
C ASP A 186 -4.65 20.65 -26.38
N LYS A 187 -5.42 20.57 -25.30
CA LYS A 187 -4.97 19.93 -24.08
C LYS A 187 -4.72 18.45 -24.31
N ARG A 188 -3.72 17.91 -23.61
CA ARG A 188 -3.46 16.47 -23.59
C ARG A 188 -3.46 15.93 -22.19
N GLU A 189 -3.76 14.67 -22.05
CA GLU A 189 -3.71 13.94 -20.79
C GLU A 189 -2.90 12.66 -20.93
N GLY A 190 -2.29 12.23 -19.83
CA GLY A 190 -1.51 11.02 -19.77
C GLY A 190 -1.55 10.43 -18.37
N GLU A 191 -1.00 9.23 -18.25
CA GLU A 191 -1.02 8.46 -17.04
C GLU A 191 0.37 7.91 -16.73
N ILE A 192 0.66 7.84 -15.42
CA ILE A 192 1.82 7.17 -14.87
C ILE A 192 1.28 6.15 -13.87
N ILE A 193 1.63 4.88 -14.03
CA ILE A 193 1.11 3.78 -13.25
C ILE A 193 2.18 3.30 -12.28
N PHE A 194 1.82 3.14 -11.02
CA PHE A 194 2.62 2.54 -9.97
C PHE A 194 2.03 1.17 -9.67
N ARG A 195 2.77 0.09 -9.94
CA ARG A 195 2.23 -1.27 -9.95
C ARG A 195 3.03 -2.23 -9.07
N SER A 196 2.32 -3.09 -8.34
CA SER A 196 2.87 -4.24 -7.63
C SER A 196 1.89 -5.41 -7.75
N GLY A 197 2.19 -6.37 -8.64
CA GLY A 197 1.24 -7.43 -8.99
C GLY A 197 -0.07 -6.87 -9.55
N GLU A 198 -1.18 -7.19 -8.89
CA GLU A 198 -2.52 -6.69 -9.25
C GLU A 198 -2.84 -5.31 -8.63
N LEU A 199 -1.98 -4.83 -7.75
CA LEU A 199 -2.17 -3.52 -7.11
C LEU A 199 -1.63 -2.42 -8.01
N GLU A 200 -2.50 -1.45 -8.36
CA GLU A 200 -2.15 -0.31 -9.20
C GLU A 200 -2.67 1.00 -8.61
N GLU A 201 -1.81 2.02 -8.67
CA GLU A 201 -2.19 3.42 -8.44
C GLU A 201 -1.81 4.26 -9.65
N VAL A 202 -2.71 5.14 -10.07
CA VAL A 202 -2.56 5.93 -11.30
C VAL A 202 -2.43 7.41 -10.98
N LEU A 203 -1.33 8.02 -11.45
CA LEU A 203 -1.14 9.46 -11.46
C LEU A 203 -1.53 10.02 -12.84
N LYS A 204 -2.53 10.90 -12.87
CA LYS A 204 -2.95 11.57 -14.09
C LYS A 204 -2.20 12.88 -14.29
N VAL A 205 -1.77 13.13 -15.52
CA VAL A 205 -1.08 14.35 -15.93
C VAL A 205 -1.91 15.04 -17.00
N TYR A 206 -2.35 16.27 -16.70
CA TYR A 206 -3.10 17.12 -17.63
C TYR A 206 -2.18 18.26 -18.06
N GLN A 207 -2.00 18.43 -19.36
CA GLN A 207 -1.23 19.54 -19.90
C GLN A 207 -2.09 20.43 -20.79
N THR A 208 -2.08 21.73 -20.49
CA THR A 208 -2.80 22.69 -21.34
C THR A 208 -2.12 22.85 -22.69
N GLY A 209 -2.89 23.06 -23.72
CA GLY A 209 -2.41 23.41 -25.05
C GLY A 209 -2.00 24.87 -25.16
N GLY A 210 -1.48 25.24 -26.31
CA GLY A 210 -1.23 26.62 -26.69
C GLY A 210 -2.53 27.36 -26.96
N GLY A 211 -2.74 28.54 -26.35
CA GLY A 211 -3.85 29.37 -26.73
C GLY A 211 -3.74 29.84 -28.19
N ILE A 212 -4.82 29.74 -28.92
CA ILE A 212 -4.96 30.29 -30.27
C ILE A 212 -5.88 31.49 -30.24
N LEU A 213 -5.49 32.52 -30.95
CA LEU A 213 -6.36 33.60 -31.36
C LEU A 213 -6.25 33.72 -32.88
N LEU A 214 -7.29 33.32 -33.59
CA LEU A 214 -7.34 33.39 -35.02
C LEU A 214 -8.32 34.47 -35.48
N LEU A 215 -7.85 35.35 -36.33
CA LEU A 215 -8.72 36.24 -37.10
C LEU A 215 -9.28 35.48 -38.29
N THR A 216 -10.58 35.51 -38.48
CA THR A 216 -11.23 34.93 -39.69
C THR A 216 -10.82 35.67 -40.97
N LYS A 217 -10.46 36.96 -40.79
CA LYS A 217 -9.96 37.82 -41.86
C LYS A 217 -8.97 38.82 -41.25
N ASN A 218 -7.80 38.96 -41.82
CA ASN A 218 -6.72 39.84 -41.34
C ASN A 218 -6.60 41.16 -42.14
N GLU A 219 -7.41 41.34 -43.13
CA GLU A 219 -7.40 42.53 -44.01
C GLU A 219 -8.84 42.96 -44.33
N TYR A 220 -9.12 44.24 -44.17
CA TYR A 220 -10.41 44.85 -44.49
C TYR A 220 -10.18 46.07 -45.35
N THR A 221 -10.94 46.17 -46.40
CA THR A 221 -10.96 47.36 -47.27
C THR A 221 -12.25 48.15 -46.95
N VAL A 222 -12.12 49.39 -46.58
CA VAL A 222 -13.21 50.27 -46.24
C VAL A 222 -13.28 51.43 -47.23
N SER A 223 -14.49 51.96 -47.47
CA SER A 223 -14.69 53.14 -48.32
C SER A 223 -14.38 54.43 -47.55
N ASP A 224 -14.23 55.53 -48.24
CA ASP A 224 -14.04 56.89 -47.68
C ASP A 224 -15.23 57.41 -46.89
N LYS A 225 -16.39 56.73 -47.00
CA LYS A 225 -17.64 57.11 -46.30
C LYS A 225 -17.75 56.62 -44.86
N GLY A 226 -16.81 55.80 -44.44
CA GLY A 226 -16.83 55.17 -43.13
C GLY A 226 -17.82 54.00 -43.05
N GLU A 227 -17.34 52.83 -42.63
CA GLU A 227 -18.13 51.60 -42.50
C GLU A 227 -17.84 50.95 -41.15
N GLN A 228 -18.83 50.21 -40.61
CA GLN A 228 -18.64 49.37 -39.44
C GLN A 228 -18.04 48.03 -39.92
N ILE A 229 -16.91 47.66 -39.32
CA ILE A 229 -16.28 46.41 -39.56
C ILE A 229 -16.56 45.46 -38.40
N VAL A 230 -17.01 44.27 -38.65
CA VAL A 230 -17.12 43.18 -37.67
C VAL A 230 -15.90 42.29 -37.82
N VAL A 231 -15.15 42.19 -36.76
CA VAL A 231 -13.98 41.32 -36.66
C VAL A 231 -14.38 40.07 -35.89
N GLU A 232 -14.36 38.93 -36.54
CA GLU A 232 -14.61 37.66 -35.91
C GLU A 232 -13.31 37.05 -35.43
N LEU A 233 -13.31 36.61 -34.17
CA LEU A 233 -12.19 35.97 -33.49
C LEU A 233 -12.58 34.57 -33.10
N ASN A 234 -11.71 33.61 -33.44
CA ASN A 234 -11.79 32.25 -32.92
C ASN A 234 -10.69 32.04 -31.87
N SER A 235 -11.05 31.57 -30.72
CA SER A 235 -10.11 31.21 -29.64
C SER A 235 -10.48 29.88 -29.02
N ASN A 236 -9.49 29.16 -28.54
CA ASN A 236 -9.68 27.95 -27.74
C ASN A 236 -9.40 28.23 -26.24
#